data_334a854b81b487d516af0b15f8edf227
#
_entry.id   334a854b81b487d516af0b15f8edf227
#
_cell.length_a   1.000
_cell.length_b   1.000
_cell.length_c   1.000
_cell.angle_alpha   90.00
_cell.angle_beta   90.00
_cell.angle_gamma   90.00
#
_symmetry.space_group_name_H-M   'P 1'
#
loop_
_entity.id
_entity.type
_entity.pdbx_description
1 polymer ?
#
loop_
_entity_poly.entity_id
_entity_poly.type
_entity_poly.pdbx_seq_one_letter_code
_entity_poly.pdbx_strand_id
1 'polypeptide(L)'
;DVISNILIFNKHKVVKEYYVNDYGNQIINFTKSIHARIKEILYKETFPVNDEDLYPGDYLINFAQNIINENKSIDFKNFDTISKQLTKLSINEALKLIKKNLIQLGVYHDNFVKESDLVNNDEVKKVVEYLEKNNFVYKGKIKAPEGEDKNKWVEREQLLFRSTNFGDDKDRAMQKSDGAWTYFAGDVAYHKNKLDRKFDYLINILGSDHAGYIKRISSSVDALSNTKGKLICKVSQLVKLIKNKKPFKMSKR
;
A
#
# COMPACT_ATOMS: atom_id res chain seq x y z
N ASP A 1 -4.87 -5.34 -16.47
CA ASP A 1 -4.27 -5.48 -17.82
C ASP A 1 -5.30 -5.38 -18.94
N VAL A 2 -6.42 -6.12 -18.90
CA VAL A 2 -7.44 -6.15 -19.97
C VAL A 2 -7.94 -4.74 -20.35
N ILE A 3 -8.32 -3.92 -19.36
CA ILE A 3 -8.75 -2.53 -19.61
C ILE A 3 -7.65 -1.74 -20.32
N SER A 4 -6.41 -1.87 -19.88
CA SER A 4 -5.27 -1.20 -20.51
C SER A 4 -5.09 -1.61 -21.96
N ASN A 5 -5.19 -2.92 -22.24
CA ASN A 5 -5.06 -3.43 -23.60
C ASN A 5 -6.18 -2.94 -24.53
N ILE A 6 -7.43 -2.86 -24.04
CA ILE A 6 -8.57 -2.31 -24.77
C ILE A 6 -8.35 -0.82 -25.06
N LEU A 7 -7.87 -0.05 -24.09
CA LEU A 7 -7.58 1.37 -24.29
C LEU A 7 -6.45 1.58 -25.29
N ILE A 8 -5.37 0.80 -25.21
CA ILE A 8 -4.26 0.85 -26.18
C ILE A 8 -4.75 0.50 -27.59
N PHE A 9 -5.60 -0.54 -27.73
CA PHE A 9 -6.19 -0.90 -29.01
C PHE A 9 -6.99 0.25 -29.60
N ASN A 10 -7.71 1.00 -28.78
CA ASN A 10 -8.45 2.20 -29.15
C ASN A 10 -7.56 3.46 -29.26
N LYS A 11 -6.23 3.31 -29.39
CA LYS A 11 -5.26 4.37 -29.62
C LYS A 11 -5.09 5.37 -28.46
N HIS A 12 -5.50 5.02 -27.26
CA HIS A 12 -5.18 5.80 -26.07
C HIS A 12 -3.74 5.55 -25.63
N LYS A 13 -3.08 6.59 -25.13
CA LYS A 13 -1.79 6.44 -24.42
C LYS A 13 -2.07 5.98 -22.99
N VAL A 14 -1.60 4.80 -22.65
CA VAL A 14 -1.82 4.17 -21.34
C VAL A 14 -0.50 3.94 -20.63
N VAL A 15 -0.44 4.25 -19.34
CA VAL A 15 0.65 3.88 -18.43
C VAL A 15 0.10 2.93 -17.39
N LYS A 16 0.63 1.71 -17.33
CA LYS A 16 0.29 0.69 -16.34
C LYS A 16 1.20 0.82 -15.13
N GLU A 17 0.61 1.04 -13.96
CA GLU A 17 1.34 1.30 -12.73
C GLU A 17 0.99 0.29 -11.65
N TYR A 18 2.02 -0.19 -10.96
CA TYR A 18 1.92 -1.05 -9.80
C TYR A 18 2.30 -0.26 -8.54
N TYR A 19 1.39 -0.22 -7.57
CA TYR A 19 1.68 0.37 -6.27
C TYR A 19 2.40 -0.64 -5.38
N VAL A 20 3.60 -0.28 -4.95
CA VAL A 20 4.43 -1.11 -4.07
C VAL A 20 4.19 -0.70 -2.64
N ASN A 21 3.50 -1.55 -1.88
CA ASN A 21 3.33 -1.38 -0.44
C ASN A 21 4.62 -1.85 0.26
N ASP A 22 5.58 -0.95 0.40
CA ASP A 22 6.90 -1.20 0.98
C ASP A 22 7.17 -0.40 2.26
N TYR A 23 6.08 0.03 2.95
CA TYR A 23 6.15 0.84 4.15
C TYR A 23 5.22 0.31 5.26
N GLY A 24 5.59 0.55 6.54
CA GLY A 24 4.78 0.20 7.70
C GLY A 24 5.11 -1.16 8.33
N ASN A 25 4.37 -1.50 9.40
CA ASN A 25 4.66 -2.67 10.25
C ASN A 25 4.64 -4.01 9.51
N GLN A 26 3.81 -4.15 8.47
CA GLN A 26 3.78 -5.40 7.69
C GLN A 26 5.11 -5.68 7.00
N ILE A 27 5.82 -4.64 6.56
CA ILE A 27 7.13 -4.78 5.92
C ILE A 27 8.20 -5.13 6.95
N ILE A 28 8.09 -4.58 8.15
CA ILE A 28 8.99 -4.95 9.26
C ILE A 28 8.80 -6.44 9.60
N ASN A 29 7.57 -6.91 9.73
CA ASN A 29 7.25 -8.31 10.02
C ASN A 29 7.68 -9.25 8.89
N PHE A 30 7.51 -8.83 7.64
CA PHE A 30 8.01 -9.54 6.47
C PHE A 30 9.55 -9.67 6.50
N THR A 31 10.24 -8.57 6.80
CA THR A 31 11.71 -8.56 6.90
C THR A 31 12.21 -9.44 8.05
N LYS A 32 11.54 -9.39 9.23
CA LYS A 32 11.84 -10.27 10.36
C LYS A 32 11.66 -11.75 10.01
N SER A 33 10.63 -12.07 9.22
CA SER A 33 10.38 -13.44 8.75
C SER A 33 11.52 -13.94 7.86
N ILE A 34 12.02 -13.12 6.95
CA ILE A 34 13.18 -13.45 6.11
C ILE A 34 14.44 -13.58 6.97
N HIS A 35 14.63 -12.69 7.95
CA HIS A 35 15.76 -12.79 8.88
C HIS A 35 15.73 -14.11 9.66
N ALA A 36 14.55 -14.52 10.16
CA ALA A 36 14.40 -15.82 10.83
C ALA A 36 14.77 -17.01 9.91
N ARG A 37 14.39 -16.95 8.61
CA ARG A 37 14.83 -17.95 7.63
C ARG A 37 16.34 -17.91 7.36
N ILE A 38 16.95 -16.73 7.34
CA ILE A 38 18.40 -16.58 7.22
C ILE A 38 19.10 -17.24 8.43
N LYS A 39 18.58 -17.01 9.65
CA LYS A 39 19.11 -17.62 10.86
C LYS A 39 18.96 -19.15 10.88
N GLU A 40 17.84 -19.67 10.38
CA GLU A 40 17.61 -21.11 10.19
C GLU A 40 18.68 -21.71 9.25
N ILE A 41 18.99 -21.05 8.15
CA ILE A 41 19.97 -21.53 7.17
C ILE A 41 21.40 -21.45 7.71
N LEU A 42 21.81 -20.30 8.24
CA LEU A 42 23.21 -20.03 8.61
C LEU A 42 23.58 -20.56 10.00
N TYR A 43 22.66 -20.46 10.96
CA TYR A 43 22.96 -20.72 12.38
C TYR A 43 22.20 -21.91 12.96
N LYS A 44 21.39 -22.61 12.13
CA LYS A 44 20.59 -23.77 12.53
C LYS A 44 19.55 -23.45 13.63
N GLU A 45 19.13 -22.20 13.73
CA GLU A 45 18.05 -21.80 14.62
C GLU A 45 16.71 -22.28 14.08
N THR A 46 15.78 -22.67 14.95
CA THR A 46 14.43 -23.09 14.52
C THR A 46 13.58 -21.88 14.18
N PHE A 47 12.90 -21.93 13.02
CA PHE A 47 11.96 -20.87 12.64
C PHE A 47 10.80 -20.82 13.65
N PRO A 48 10.43 -19.64 14.19
CA PRO A 48 9.39 -19.50 15.22
C PRO A 48 7.99 -19.58 14.59
N VAL A 49 7.51 -20.80 14.34
CA VAL A 49 6.23 -21.07 13.66
C VAL A 49 4.99 -20.59 14.41
N ASN A 50 5.10 -20.38 15.72
CA ASN A 50 4.00 -19.92 16.58
C ASN A 50 3.94 -18.39 16.72
N ASP A 51 4.86 -17.65 16.11
CA ASP A 51 4.84 -16.19 16.11
C ASP A 51 3.84 -15.70 15.06
N GLU A 52 2.71 -15.16 15.55
CA GLU A 52 1.62 -14.68 14.67
C GLU A 52 2.01 -13.47 13.82
N ASP A 53 3.07 -12.76 14.19
CA ASP A 53 3.58 -11.63 13.44
C ASP A 53 4.46 -12.03 12.25
N LEU A 54 4.98 -13.26 12.24
CA LEU A 54 5.84 -13.74 11.19
C LEU A 54 5.07 -14.46 10.05
N TYR A 55 5.65 -14.42 8.88
CA TYR A 55 5.15 -15.10 7.67
C TYR A 55 5.84 -16.45 7.51
N PRO A 56 5.16 -17.58 7.69
CA PRO A 56 5.80 -18.91 7.67
C PRO A 56 6.02 -19.50 6.27
N GLY A 57 5.61 -18.80 5.20
CA GLY A 57 5.60 -19.33 3.84
C GLY A 57 6.96 -19.82 3.34
N ASP A 58 7.00 -21.00 2.70
CA ASP A 58 8.22 -21.63 2.20
C ASP A 58 8.97 -20.81 1.14
N TYR A 59 8.28 -19.92 0.42
CA TYR A 59 8.91 -19.03 -0.55
C TYR A 59 9.94 -18.09 0.07
N LEU A 60 9.83 -17.82 1.39
CA LEU A 60 10.79 -17.01 2.14
C LEU A 60 12.14 -17.69 2.31
N ILE A 61 12.19 -19.02 2.25
CA ILE A 61 13.46 -19.79 2.28
C ILE A 61 14.28 -19.43 1.04
N ASN A 62 13.65 -19.39 -0.13
CA ASN A 62 14.32 -19.01 -1.37
C ASN A 62 14.81 -17.56 -1.32
N PHE A 63 14.02 -16.63 -0.76
CA PHE A 63 14.45 -15.25 -0.59
C PHE A 63 15.65 -15.13 0.34
N ALA A 64 15.61 -15.83 1.48
CA ALA A 64 16.73 -15.88 2.42
C ALA A 64 18.00 -16.42 1.75
N GLN A 65 17.89 -17.52 1.01
CA GLN A 65 19.02 -18.12 0.29
C GLN A 65 19.63 -17.17 -0.76
N ASN A 66 18.80 -16.49 -1.55
CA ASN A 66 19.24 -15.50 -2.52
C ASN A 66 19.97 -14.35 -1.86
N ILE A 67 19.40 -13.81 -0.77
CA ILE A 67 20.00 -12.69 -0.02
C ILE A 67 21.35 -13.09 0.55
N ILE A 68 21.49 -14.28 1.13
CA ILE A 68 22.78 -14.80 1.64
C ILE A 68 23.80 -14.88 0.52
N ASN A 69 23.44 -15.48 -0.61
CA ASN A 69 24.34 -15.73 -1.72
C ASN A 69 24.85 -14.42 -2.37
N GLU A 70 23.94 -13.45 -2.52
CA GLU A 70 24.26 -12.16 -3.15
C GLU A 70 24.97 -11.18 -2.19
N ASN A 71 24.94 -11.43 -0.86
CA ASN A 71 25.43 -10.48 0.16
C ASN A 71 26.34 -11.17 1.20
N LYS A 72 27.38 -11.85 0.76
CA LYS A 72 28.29 -12.65 1.61
C LYS A 72 29.04 -11.84 2.68
N SER A 73 29.14 -10.53 2.55
CA SER A 73 29.82 -9.64 3.51
C SER A 73 28.93 -9.16 4.66
N ILE A 74 27.62 -9.45 4.63
CA ILE A 74 26.69 -9.01 5.68
C ILE A 74 26.75 -10.01 6.86
N ASP A 75 26.93 -9.49 8.08
CA ASP A 75 26.69 -10.27 9.29
C ASP A 75 25.20 -10.25 9.65
N PHE A 76 24.54 -11.40 9.49
CA PHE A 76 23.12 -11.57 9.73
C PHE A 76 22.74 -11.90 11.19
N LYS A 77 23.67 -11.85 12.14
CA LYS A 77 23.41 -12.25 13.53
C LYS A 77 22.39 -11.34 14.22
N ASN A 78 22.54 -10.02 14.08
CA ASN A 78 21.71 -9.05 14.77
C ASN A 78 20.79 -8.31 13.78
N PHE A 79 19.47 -8.48 13.96
CA PHE A 79 18.45 -7.84 13.14
C PHE A 79 18.53 -6.31 13.18
N ASP A 80 18.70 -5.73 14.36
CA ASP A 80 18.61 -4.27 14.53
C ASP A 80 19.70 -3.54 13.76
N THR A 81 20.89 -4.12 13.66
CA THR A 81 22.02 -3.53 12.95
C THR A 81 21.84 -3.54 11.43
N ILE A 82 21.10 -4.51 10.89
CA ILE A 82 20.94 -4.70 9.45
C ILE A 82 19.51 -4.45 8.95
N SER A 83 18.56 -4.16 9.86
CA SER A 83 17.12 -4.08 9.54
C SER A 83 16.82 -3.22 8.32
N LYS A 84 17.38 -2.03 8.24
CA LYS A 84 17.18 -1.11 7.11
C LYS A 84 17.73 -1.66 5.78
N GLN A 85 18.89 -2.29 5.82
CA GLN A 85 19.51 -2.91 4.63
C GLN A 85 18.74 -4.17 4.24
N LEU A 86 18.43 -5.04 5.21
CA LEU A 86 17.69 -6.27 4.97
C LEU A 86 16.28 -6.00 4.45
N THR A 87 15.60 -4.93 4.91
CA THR A 87 14.30 -4.52 4.38
C THR A 87 14.37 -4.23 2.88
N LYS A 88 15.38 -3.47 2.44
CA LYS A 88 15.56 -3.19 1.00
C LYS A 88 15.79 -4.47 0.19
N LEU A 89 16.63 -5.37 0.68
CA LEU A 89 16.90 -6.66 0.04
C LEU A 89 15.64 -7.53 -0.03
N SER A 90 14.88 -7.60 1.07
CA SER A 90 13.64 -8.36 1.17
C SER A 90 12.57 -7.87 0.18
N ILE A 91 12.40 -6.56 0.09
CA ILE A 91 11.46 -5.94 -0.88
C ILE A 91 11.91 -6.23 -2.31
N ASN A 92 13.21 -6.16 -2.61
CA ASN A 92 13.72 -6.46 -3.94
C ASN A 92 13.45 -7.91 -4.34
N GLU A 93 13.66 -8.89 -3.45
CA GLU A 93 13.33 -10.30 -3.72
C GLU A 93 11.83 -10.49 -3.97
N ALA A 94 10.97 -9.87 -3.14
CA ALA A 94 9.53 -9.90 -3.35
C ALA A 94 9.12 -9.30 -4.71
N LEU A 95 9.71 -8.17 -5.10
CA LEU A 95 9.43 -7.53 -6.39
C LEU A 95 9.96 -8.35 -7.57
N LYS A 96 11.12 -9.01 -7.44
CA LYS A 96 11.61 -9.97 -8.47
C LYS A 96 10.57 -11.08 -8.71
N LEU A 97 10.03 -11.67 -7.63
CA LEU A 97 8.99 -12.72 -7.73
C LEU A 97 7.70 -12.20 -8.33
N ILE A 98 7.21 -11.03 -7.87
CA ILE A 98 5.98 -10.41 -8.39
C ILE A 98 6.11 -10.14 -9.90
N LYS A 99 7.20 -9.51 -10.32
CA LYS A 99 7.46 -9.22 -11.73
C LYS A 99 7.53 -10.49 -12.57
N LYS A 100 8.25 -11.51 -12.09
CA LYS A 100 8.34 -12.82 -12.75
C LYS A 100 6.96 -13.44 -12.97
N ASN A 101 6.10 -13.45 -11.94
CA ASN A 101 4.77 -14.03 -12.01
C ASN A 101 3.85 -13.24 -12.95
N LEU A 102 3.92 -11.89 -12.92
CA LEU A 102 3.15 -11.05 -13.81
C LEU A 102 3.55 -11.26 -15.28
N ILE A 103 4.85 -11.35 -15.56
CA ILE A 103 5.38 -11.63 -16.91
C ILE A 103 4.89 -12.98 -17.43
N GLN A 104 4.82 -14.01 -16.58
CA GLN A 104 4.29 -15.33 -16.96
C GLN A 104 2.80 -15.27 -17.36
N LEU A 105 2.05 -14.29 -16.84
CA LEU A 105 0.67 -14.02 -17.23
C LEU A 105 0.54 -13.05 -18.42
N GLY A 106 1.66 -12.62 -19.01
CA GLY A 106 1.68 -11.60 -20.08
C GLY A 106 1.35 -10.20 -19.58
N VAL A 107 1.47 -9.94 -18.26
CA VAL A 107 1.16 -8.65 -17.63
C VAL A 107 2.44 -7.88 -17.40
N TYR A 108 2.54 -6.70 -18.01
CA TYR A 108 3.69 -5.81 -17.88
C TYR A 108 3.23 -4.47 -17.30
N HIS A 109 3.97 -3.96 -16.33
CA HIS A 109 3.77 -2.62 -15.77
C HIS A 109 4.91 -1.70 -16.20
N ASP A 110 4.55 -0.48 -16.57
CA ASP A 110 5.50 0.54 -17.00
C ASP A 110 6.18 1.20 -15.81
N ASN A 111 5.47 1.27 -14.67
CA ASN A 111 5.91 1.99 -13.49
C ASN A 111 5.62 1.20 -12.20
N PHE A 112 6.54 1.29 -11.24
CA PHE A 112 6.42 0.73 -9.90
C PHE A 112 6.64 1.86 -8.89
N VAL A 113 5.56 2.38 -8.33
CA VAL A 113 5.61 3.47 -7.35
C VAL A 113 5.68 2.90 -5.94
N LYS A 114 6.70 3.27 -5.19
CA LYS A 114 6.92 2.83 -3.81
C LYS A 114 6.25 3.78 -2.83
N GLU A 115 5.53 3.21 -1.87
CA GLU A 115 4.94 3.98 -0.76
C GLU A 115 6.04 4.68 0.06
N SER A 116 7.16 4.00 0.28
CA SER A 116 8.32 4.56 0.99
C SER A 116 8.87 5.83 0.35
N ASP A 117 8.86 5.95 -0.97
CA ASP A 117 9.33 7.14 -1.68
C ASP A 117 8.39 8.34 -1.45
N LEU A 118 7.07 8.10 -1.40
CA LEU A 118 6.08 9.14 -1.13
C LEU A 118 6.22 9.70 0.29
N VAL A 119 6.51 8.84 1.27
CA VAL A 119 6.71 9.24 2.66
C VAL A 119 8.05 9.96 2.84
N ASN A 120 9.13 9.41 2.29
CA ASN A 120 10.50 9.94 2.46
C ASN A 120 10.72 11.29 1.75
N ASN A 121 9.95 11.58 0.70
CA ASN A 121 10.05 12.83 -0.07
C ASN A 121 9.12 13.94 0.45
N ASP A 122 8.53 13.76 1.64
CA ASP A 122 7.56 14.69 2.23
C ASP A 122 6.33 14.99 1.34
N GLU A 123 6.00 14.08 0.42
CA GLU A 123 4.89 14.29 -0.52
C GLU A 123 3.55 14.42 0.21
N VAL A 124 3.38 13.71 1.33
CA VAL A 124 2.19 13.82 2.18
C VAL A 124 2.09 15.22 2.78
N LYS A 125 3.19 15.76 3.30
CA LYS A 125 3.22 17.12 3.86
C LYS A 125 2.90 18.17 2.80
N LYS A 126 3.52 18.07 1.62
CA LYS A 126 3.29 19.00 0.50
C LYS A 126 1.84 19.01 0.05
N VAL A 127 1.19 17.83 -0.05
CA VAL A 127 -0.21 17.76 -0.46
C VAL A 127 -1.14 18.32 0.60
N VAL A 128 -0.85 18.10 1.89
CA VAL A 128 -1.62 18.67 2.98
C VAL A 128 -1.52 20.20 2.99
N GLU A 129 -0.32 20.75 2.85
CA GLU A 129 -0.11 22.19 2.72
C GLU A 129 -0.87 22.80 1.53
N TYR A 130 -0.91 22.07 0.39
CA TYR A 130 -1.71 22.48 -0.77
C TYR A 130 -3.21 22.52 -0.44
N LEU A 131 -3.73 21.48 0.22
CA LEU A 131 -5.14 21.40 0.61
C LEU A 131 -5.50 22.46 1.68
N GLU A 132 -4.60 22.78 2.60
CA GLU A 132 -4.78 23.86 3.57
C GLU A 132 -4.87 25.23 2.90
N LYS A 133 -3.97 25.55 1.98
CA LYS A 133 -4.01 26.80 1.19
C LYS A 133 -5.32 26.99 0.43
N ASN A 134 -5.96 25.89 0.02
CA ASN A 134 -7.25 25.92 -0.67
C ASN A 134 -8.46 25.79 0.28
N ASN A 135 -8.26 25.87 1.59
CA ASN A 135 -9.31 25.69 2.61
C ASN A 135 -10.04 24.33 2.53
N PHE A 136 -9.40 23.28 2.01
CA PHE A 136 -9.95 21.93 1.94
C PHE A 136 -9.62 21.09 3.17
N VAL A 137 -8.75 21.59 4.05
CA VAL A 137 -8.36 20.95 5.31
C VAL A 137 -8.59 21.92 6.47
N TYR A 138 -8.98 21.39 7.62
CA TYR A 138 -9.23 22.15 8.82
C TYR A 138 -8.94 21.33 10.06
N LYS A 139 -8.74 21.99 11.21
CA LYS A 139 -8.67 21.33 12.51
C LYS A 139 -10.08 21.12 13.05
N GLY A 140 -10.38 19.88 13.41
CA GLY A 140 -11.70 19.51 13.91
C GLY A 140 -11.67 18.20 14.68
N LYS A 141 -12.83 17.83 15.23
CA LYS A 141 -13.01 16.57 15.98
C LYS A 141 -13.85 15.60 15.18
N ILE A 142 -13.47 14.34 15.15
CA ILE A 142 -14.27 13.26 14.57
C ILE A 142 -15.08 12.60 15.67
N LYS A 143 -16.38 12.40 15.42
CA LYS A 143 -17.25 11.60 16.30
C LYS A 143 -16.80 10.14 16.32
N ALA A 144 -17.11 9.45 17.42
CA ALA A 144 -16.85 8.01 17.53
C ALA A 144 -17.40 7.26 16.30
N PRO A 145 -16.64 6.30 15.74
CA PRO A 145 -17.17 5.40 14.72
C PRO A 145 -18.43 4.66 15.22
N GLU A 146 -19.35 4.36 14.29
CA GLU A 146 -20.50 3.51 14.63
C GLU A 146 -20.04 2.15 15.11
N GLY A 147 -20.50 1.73 16.29
CA GLY A 147 -20.15 0.45 16.92
C GLY A 147 -19.03 0.52 17.96
N GLU A 148 -18.33 1.64 18.11
CA GLU A 148 -17.41 1.84 19.23
C GLU A 148 -18.14 2.38 20.48
N ASP A 149 -17.65 1.98 21.65
CA ASP A 149 -18.15 2.45 22.94
C ASP A 149 -17.88 3.96 23.07
N LYS A 150 -18.93 4.77 22.94
CA LYS A 150 -18.84 6.24 23.01
C LYS A 150 -18.21 6.74 24.30
N ASN A 151 -18.25 5.95 25.38
CA ASN A 151 -17.67 6.30 26.67
C ASN A 151 -16.15 6.10 26.70
N LYS A 152 -15.62 5.31 25.78
CA LYS A 152 -14.15 5.08 25.63
C LYS A 152 -13.56 5.95 24.53
N TRP A 153 -14.37 6.59 23.71
CA TRP A 153 -13.90 7.47 22.63
C TRP A 153 -13.51 8.83 23.22
N VAL A 154 -12.25 9.16 23.10
CA VAL A 154 -11.74 10.49 23.43
C VAL A 154 -11.71 11.34 22.16
N GLU A 155 -12.62 12.31 22.07
CA GLU A 155 -12.57 13.29 20.98
C GLU A 155 -11.28 14.09 21.05
N ARG A 156 -10.50 13.99 20.00
CA ARG A 156 -9.23 14.74 19.86
C ARG A 156 -9.28 15.59 18.61
N GLU A 157 -8.70 16.76 18.70
CA GLU A 157 -8.53 17.63 17.53
C GLU A 157 -7.56 16.98 16.55
N GLN A 158 -7.97 16.90 15.29
CA GLN A 158 -7.24 16.28 14.20
C GLN A 158 -7.30 17.16 12.96
N LEU A 159 -6.37 16.96 12.05
CA LEU A 159 -6.41 17.60 10.76
C LEU A 159 -7.37 16.82 9.84
N LEU A 160 -8.45 17.47 9.39
CA LEU A 160 -9.54 16.86 8.63
C LEU A 160 -9.63 17.42 7.22
N PHE A 161 -9.76 16.55 6.24
CA PHE A 161 -10.08 16.90 4.86
C PHE A 161 -11.61 17.01 4.71
N ARG A 162 -12.10 18.09 4.10
CA ARG A 162 -13.52 18.39 3.82
C ARG A 162 -14.06 17.52 2.68
N SER A 163 -13.98 16.20 2.80
CA SER A 163 -14.38 15.30 1.73
C SER A 163 -15.89 15.35 1.44
N THR A 164 -16.69 15.80 2.40
CA THR A 164 -18.15 16.03 2.22
C THR A 164 -18.42 17.08 1.14
N ASN A 165 -17.57 18.08 0.97
CA ASN A 165 -17.69 19.08 -0.10
C ASN A 165 -17.57 18.46 -1.50
N PHE A 166 -17.01 17.26 -1.59
CA PHE A 166 -16.71 16.55 -2.83
C PHE A 166 -17.48 15.21 -2.96
N GLY A 167 -18.56 15.03 -2.15
CA GLY A 167 -19.49 13.91 -2.28
C GLY A 167 -19.20 12.67 -1.44
N ASP A 168 -18.27 12.75 -0.48
CA ASP A 168 -18.10 11.70 0.54
C ASP A 168 -19.20 11.82 1.64
N ASP A 169 -19.36 10.79 2.45
CA ASP A 169 -20.36 10.74 3.52
C ASP A 169 -19.93 11.47 4.80
N LYS A 170 -18.62 11.66 5.01
CA LYS A 170 -18.05 12.37 6.15
C LYS A 170 -16.65 12.89 5.86
N ASP A 171 -16.22 13.91 6.60
CA ASP A 171 -14.84 14.41 6.52
C ASP A 171 -13.85 13.38 7.07
N ARG A 172 -12.63 13.40 6.53
CA ARG A 172 -11.64 12.35 6.76
C ARG A 172 -10.37 12.87 7.42
N ALA A 173 -9.89 12.13 8.42
CA ALA A 173 -8.63 12.47 9.07
C ALA A 173 -7.44 12.30 8.10
N MET A 174 -6.65 13.36 7.99
CA MET A 174 -5.35 13.36 7.32
C MET A 174 -4.23 12.99 8.28
N GLN A 175 -4.39 13.35 9.56
CA GLN A 175 -3.39 13.13 10.60
C GLN A 175 -4.02 12.45 11.81
N LYS A 176 -3.31 11.53 12.44
CA LYS A 176 -3.70 10.87 13.68
C LYS A 176 -3.47 11.82 14.87
N SER A 177 -4.03 11.47 16.02
CA SER A 177 -3.86 12.23 17.27
C SER A 177 -2.41 12.31 17.79
N ASP A 178 -1.56 11.38 17.37
CA ASP A 178 -0.13 11.34 17.69
C ASP A 178 0.74 12.14 16.71
N GLY A 179 0.12 12.80 15.74
CA GLY A 179 0.79 13.58 14.69
C GLY A 179 1.22 12.77 13.47
N ALA A 180 1.08 11.44 13.49
CA ALA A 180 1.41 10.61 12.34
C ALA A 180 0.36 10.77 11.22
N TRP A 181 0.80 10.66 9.97
CA TRP A 181 -0.10 10.66 8.83
C TRP A 181 -0.97 9.42 8.80
N THR A 182 -2.21 9.57 8.34
CA THR A 182 -3.10 8.43 8.09
C THR A 182 -2.75 7.76 6.76
N TYR A 183 -3.19 6.51 6.57
CA TYR A 183 -3.11 5.86 5.25
C TYR A 183 -3.82 6.67 4.17
N PHE A 184 -4.94 7.32 4.53
CA PHE A 184 -5.66 8.18 3.60
C PHE A 184 -4.81 9.35 3.11
N ALA A 185 -4.03 9.99 3.98
CA ALA A 185 -3.12 11.07 3.58
C ALA A 185 -2.04 10.58 2.61
N GLY A 186 -1.52 9.37 2.81
CA GLY A 186 -0.61 8.70 1.87
C GLY A 186 -1.23 8.48 0.50
N ASP A 187 -2.46 7.99 0.46
CA ASP A 187 -3.21 7.78 -0.79
C ASP A 187 -3.52 9.09 -1.51
N VAL A 188 -3.83 10.16 -0.77
CA VAL A 188 -4.03 11.49 -1.34
C VAL A 188 -2.74 12.00 -1.99
N ALA A 189 -1.59 11.83 -1.35
CA ALA A 189 -0.29 12.18 -1.92
C ALA A 189 0.03 11.37 -3.17
N TYR A 190 -0.27 10.08 -3.16
CA TYR A 190 -0.10 9.22 -4.32
C TYR A 190 -0.96 9.67 -5.52
N HIS A 191 -2.21 10.05 -5.29
CA HIS A 191 -3.08 10.55 -6.36
C HIS A 191 -2.64 11.93 -6.84
N LYS A 192 -2.12 12.79 -5.96
CA LYS A 192 -1.49 14.06 -6.37
C LYS A 192 -0.30 13.80 -7.30
N ASN A 193 0.56 12.85 -6.97
CA ASN A 193 1.67 12.44 -7.84
C ASN A 193 1.19 11.98 -9.23
N LYS A 194 0.09 11.23 -9.30
CA LYS A 194 -0.52 10.85 -10.59
C LYS A 194 -1.04 12.05 -11.36
N LEU A 195 -1.73 12.98 -10.70
CA LEU A 195 -2.28 14.19 -11.32
C LEU A 195 -1.19 15.09 -11.88
N ASP A 196 -0.05 15.21 -11.21
CA ASP A 196 1.09 16.01 -11.64
C ASP A 196 1.72 15.50 -12.95
N ARG A 197 1.51 14.23 -13.26
CA ARG A 197 1.90 13.62 -14.54
C ARG A 197 0.92 13.92 -15.69
N LYS A 198 -0.13 14.70 -15.44
CA LYS A 198 -1.07 15.28 -16.42
C LYS A 198 -1.81 14.25 -17.28
N PHE A 199 -2.21 13.13 -16.70
CA PHE A 199 -3.11 12.19 -17.35
C PHE A 199 -4.53 12.77 -17.44
N ASP A 200 -5.25 12.45 -18.53
CA ASP A 200 -6.66 12.83 -18.68
C ASP A 200 -7.54 12.10 -17.68
N TYR A 201 -7.30 10.81 -17.49
CA TYR A 201 -8.02 9.96 -16.55
C TYR A 201 -7.07 9.12 -15.71
N LEU A 202 -7.45 8.91 -14.46
CA LEU A 202 -6.84 7.96 -13.55
C LEU A 202 -7.80 6.77 -13.39
N ILE A 203 -7.30 5.54 -13.53
CA ILE A 203 -8.11 4.34 -13.39
C ILE A 203 -7.51 3.49 -12.27
N ASN A 204 -8.26 3.32 -11.18
CA ASN A 204 -7.87 2.42 -10.08
C ASN A 204 -8.64 1.10 -10.19
N ILE A 205 -7.93 -0.02 -10.15
CA ILE A 205 -8.51 -1.35 -10.04
C ILE A 205 -8.36 -1.81 -8.60
N LEU A 206 -9.47 -2.00 -7.91
CA LEU A 206 -9.53 -2.28 -6.49
C LEU A 206 -10.23 -3.62 -6.23
N GLY A 207 -9.84 -4.32 -5.17
CA GLY A 207 -10.60 -5.45 -4.66
C GLY A 207 -11.95 -5.01 -4.05
N SER A 208 -12.91 -5.90 -4.00
CA SER A 208 -14.24 -5.60 -3.44
C SER A 208 -14.22 -5.23 -1.96
N ASP A 209 -13.20 -5.64 -1.24
CA ASP A 209 -12.90 -5.23 0.14
C ASP A 209 -12.57 -3.74 0.28
N HIS A 210 -12.19 -3.08 -0.82
CA HIS A 210 -11.93 -1.64 -0.88
C HIS A 210 -13.11 -0.81 -1.42
N ALA A 211 -14.27 -1.42 -1.71
CA ALA A 211 -15.40 -0.69 -2.29
C ALA A 211 -15.87 0.52 -1.45
N GLY A 212 -15.86 0.40 -0.12
CA GLY A 212 -16.17 1.51 0.80
C GLY A 212 -15.13 2.64 0.82
N TYR A 213 -13.98 2.44 0.19
CA TYR A 213 -12.90 3.44 0.13
C TYR A 213 -13.04 4.38 -1.08
N ILE A 214 -13.84 4.01 -2.08
CA ILE A 214 -13.90 4.69 -3.38
C ILE A 214 -14.35 6.15 -3.24
N LYS A 215 -15.46 6.41 -2.51
CA LYS A 215 -15.95 7.78 -2.33
C LYS A 215 -14.90 8.70 -1.73
N ARG A 216 -14.20 8.21 -0.72
CA ARG A 216 -13.15 8.91 0.01
C ARG A 216 -12.00 9.34 -0.92
N ILE A 217 -11.50 8.41 -1.74
CA ILE A 217 -10.39 8.74 -2.62
C ILE A 217 -10.83 9.54 -3.85
N SER A 218 -12.03 9.33 -4.37
CA SER A 218 -12.58 10.14 -5.46
C SER A 218 -12.75 11.59 -5.03
N SER A 219 -13.28 11.83 -3.82
CA SER A 219 -13.41 13.18 -3.25
C SER A 219 -12.08 13.92 -3.18
N SER A 220 -11.00 13.22 -2.79
CA SER A 220 -9.68 13.84 -2.73
C SER A 220 -9.12 14.17 -4.12
N VAL A 221 -9.35 13.31 -5.11
CA VAL A 221 -8.93 13.57 -6.49
C VAL A 221 -9.71 14.73 -7.11
N ASP A 222 -11.01 14.82 -6.84
CA ASP A 222 -11.83 15.95 -7.31
C ASP A 222 -11.34 17.27 -6.71
N ALA A 223 -10.99 17.28 -5.41
CA ALA A 223 -10.40 18.46 -4.75
C ALA A 223 -9.03 18.84 -5.34
N LEU A 224 -8.16 17.86 -5.59
CA LEU A 224 -6.81 18.09 -6.08
C LEU A 224 -6.76 18.51 -7.56
N SER A 225 -7.69 17.99 -8.37
CA SER A 225 -7.72 18.27 -9.81
C SER A 225 -8.63 19.45 -10.19
N ASN A 226 -9.46 19.91 -9.26
CA ASN A 226 -10.55 20.84 -9.50
C ASN A 226 -11.48 20.39 -10.65
N THR A 227 -11.60 19.07 -10.84
CA THR A 227 -12.37 18.45 -11.93
C THR A 227 -13.04 17.18 -11.42
N LYS A 228 -14.36 17.10 -11.53
CA LYS A 228 -15.11 15.89 -11.17
C LYS A 228 -14.88 14.75 -12.17
N GLY A 229 -14.83 13.52 -11.62
CA GLY A 229 -14.81 12.31 -12.43
C GLY A 229 -13.49 11.98 -13.10
N LYS A 230 -12.39 12.65 -12.73
CA LYS A 230 -11.05 12.34 -13.25
C LYS A 230 -10.55 10.97 -12.79
N LEU A 231 -10.97 10.50 -11.64
CA LEU A 231 -10.67 9.17 -11.13
C LEU A 231 -11.83 8.20 -11.41
N ILE A 232 -11.53 7.10 -12.09
CA ILE A 232 -12.46 6.00 -12.37
C ILE A 232 -12.01 4.79 -11.53
N CYS A 233 -12.83 4.38 -10.57
CA CYS A 233 -12.57 3.16 -9.80
C CYS A 233 -13.35 1.98 -10.37
N LYS A 234 -12.67 0.87 -10.60
CA LYS A 234 -13.28 -0.42 -10.99
C LYS A 234 -13.03 -1.44 -9.89
N VAL A 235 -14.10 -2.11 -9.47
CA VAL A 235 -14.04 -3.11 -8.41
C VAL A 235 -13.97 -4.51 -9.02
N SER A 236 -12.97 -5.28 -8.61
CA SER A 236 -12.83 -6.70 -8.94
C SER A 236 -13.29 -7.54 -7.76
N GLN A 237 -14.09 -8.57 -8.03
CA GLN A 237 -14.53 -9.49 -6.99
C GLN A 237 -13.37 -10.37 -6.49
N LEU A 238 -13.50 -10.84 -5.25
CA LEU A 238 -12.53 -11.76 -4.67
C LEU A 238 -12.56 -13.10 -5.40
N VAL A 239 -11.38 -13.56 -5.78
CA VAL A 239 -11.20 -14.89 -6.41
C VAL A 239 -11.25 -15.97 -5.34
N LYS A 240 -12.11 -16.98 -5.55
CA LYS A 240 -12.16 -18.17 -4.72
C LYS A 240 -11.36 -19.29 -5.38
N LEU A 241 -10.36 -19.80 -4.69
CA LEU A 241 -9.63 -20.99 -5.13
C LEU A 241 -10.35 -22.25 -4.62
N ILE A 242 -10.39 -23.26 -5.47
CA ILE A 242 -10.96 -24.57 -5.15
C ILE A 242 -9.87 -25.64 -5.33
N LYS A 243 -9.61 -26.40 -4.28
CA LYS A 243 -8.73 -27.59 -4.32
C LYS A 243 -9.51 -28.80 -3.85
N ASN A 244 -9.52 -29.87 -4.63
CA ASN A 244 -10.27 -31.10 -4.32
C ASN A 244 -11.77 -30.83 -4.04
N LYS A 245 -12.41 -30.00 -4.86
CA LYS A 245 -13.82 -29.58 -4.75
C LYS A 245 -14.17 -28.83 -3.47
N LYS A 246 -13.19 -28.39 -2.67
CA LYS A 246 -13.39 -27.59 -1.46
C LYS A 246 -12.74 -26.21 -1.61
N PRO A 247 -13.35 -25.15 -1.04
CA PRO A 247 -12.71 -23.85 -1.02
C PRO A 247 -11.33 -23.93 -0.38
N PHE A 248 -10.32 -23.40 -1.08
CA PHE A 248 -8.96 -23.30 -0.61
C PHE A 248 -8.64 -21.84 -0.27
N LYS A 249 -8.36 -21.58 1.00
CA LYS A 249 -7.99 -20.23 1.46
C LYS A 249 -6.51 -19.99 1.10
N MET A 250 -6.24 -18.98 0.29
CA MET A 250 -4.88 -18.50 0.15
C MET A 250 -4.43 -17.94 1.50
N SER A 251 -3.41 -18.54 2.07
CA SER A 251 -2.75 -18.00 3.24
C SER A 251 -1.80 -16.89 2.79
N LYS A 252 -1.93 -15.70 3.38
CA LYS A 252 -0.92 -14.64 3.25
C LYS A 252 0.30 -14.96 4.12
N ARG A 253 0.12 -15.90 5.03
CA ARG A 253 1.09 -16.28 6.06
C ARG A 253 1.37 -17.74 6.02
#